data_f7f5f169143fe5237b649fa96903825f
#
_entry.id   f7f5f169143fe5237b649fa96903825f
#
_cell.length_a   1.000
_cell.length_b   1.000
_cell.length_c   1.000
_cell.angle_alpha   90.00
_cell.angle_beta   90.00
_cell.angle_gamma   90.00
#
_symmetry.space_group_name_H-M   'P 1'
#
loop_
_entity.id
_entity.type
_entity.pdbx_description
1 polymer ?
#
loop_
_entity_poly.entity_id
_entity_poly.type
_entity_poly.pdbx_seq_one_letter_code
_entity_poly.pdbx_strand_id
1 'polypeptide(L)'
;MDRNKKKIISIGGGGFTHETDESLDQFVLSQLSIESFKIGFLPTASKDNQKKIDLFYKRFENSNSELSHFNLCSKIEGFRDWLLSKDIIYVGGGNTFYMLEIWEKNNLIEIFKEAHDKGIILSGVSAGAVCWFDWILSDSKGSGLKPLRGINLIS
;
A
#
# COMPACT_ATOMS: atom_id res chain seq x y z
N MET A 1 9.95 -8.12 -21.13
CA MET A 1 9.10 -8.19 -19.97
C MET A 1 8.17 -6.99 -19.91
N ASP A 2 6.88 -7.26 -19.85
CA ASP A 2 5.87 -6.22 -20.02
C ASP A 2 5.70 -5.44 -18.71
N ARG A 3 6.57 -4.44 -18.46
CA ARG A 3 6.36 -3.42 -17.42
C ARG A 3 5.08 -2.59 -17.68
N ASN A 4 4.39 -2.87 -18.78
CA ASN A 4 3.17 -2.15 -19.21
C ASN A 4 1.87 -2.70 -18.60
N LYS A 5 1.89 -3.80 -17.85
CA LYS A 5 0.67 -4.27 -17.17
C LYS A 5 0.55 -3.59 -15.81
N LYS A 6 -0.30 -2.58 -15.75
CA LYS A 6 -0.74 -1.97 -14.50
C LYS A 6 -1.42 -3.04 -13.64
N LYS A 7 -0.95 -3.21 -12.39
CA LYS A 7 -1.49 -4.21 -11.46
C LYS A 7 -1.84 -3.57 -10.12
N ILE A 8 -3.01 -3.91 -9.64
CA ILE A 8 -3.45 -3.61 -8.26
C ILE A 8 -3.81 -4.95 -7.61
N ILE A 9 -3.30 -5.19 -6.40
CA ILE A 9 -3.53 -6.41 -5.63
C ILE A 9 -4.19 -6.05 -4.32
N SER A 10 -5.48 -6.34 -4.21
CA SER A 10 -6.29 -6.05 -3.03
C SER A 10 -6.44 -7.31 -2.18
N ILE A 11 -5.95 -7.26 -0.94
CA ILE A 11 -6.01 -8.36 0.04
C ILE A 11 -7.04 -7.99 1.11
N GLY A 12 -8.12 -8.77 1.22
CA GLY A 12 -9.21 -8.48 2.15
C GLY A 12 -8.80 -8.53 3.63
N GLY A 13 -7.84 -9.40 3.98
CA GLY A 13 -7.31 -9.57 5.32
C GLY A 13 -6.20 -10.61 5.32
N GLY A 14 -5.42 -10.72 6.38
CA GLY A 14 -4.30 -11.65 6.52
C GLY A 14 -2.95 -11.05 6.12
N GLY A 15 -2.03 -11.91 5.72
CA GLY A 15 -0.66 -11.52 5.37
C GLY A 15 0.17 -11.10 6.58
N PHE A 16 1.29 -10.43 6.34
CA PHE A 16 2.25 -10.10 7.41
C PHE A 16 1.66 -9.20 8.50
N THR A 17 0.72 -8.34 8.17
CA THR A 17 0.10 -7.42 9.15
C THR A 17 -0.69 -8.14 10.24
N HIS A 18 -1.09 -9.40 9.98
CA HIS A 18 -1.78 -10.29 10.92
C HIS A 18 -0.91 -11.48 11.36
N GLU A 19 0.36 -11.51 10.94
CA GLU A 19 1.31 -12.60 11.19
C GLU A 19 0.83 -13.97 10.68
N THR A 20 0.01 -13.96 9.63
CA THR A 20 -0.59 -15.13 8.99
C THR A 20 -0.39 -15.11 7.47
N ASP A 21 -0.86 -16.16 6.78
CA ASP A 21 -1.05 -16.19 5.33
C ASP A 21 0.16 -15.71 4.51
N GLU A 22 1.34 -16.28 4.79
CA GLU A 22 2.57 -15.97 4.05
C GLU A 22 2.39 -16.13 2.53
N SER A 23 1.52 -17.05 2.10
CA SER A 23 1.19 -17.26 0.70
C SER A 23 0.61 -16.03 0.01
N LEU A 24 -0.11 -15.17 0.73
CA LEU A 24 -0.64 -13.92 0.19
C LEU A 24 0.49 -12.94 -0.14
N ASP A 25 1.45 -12.82 0.75
CA ASP A 25 2.61 -11.96 0.54
C ASP A 25 3.51 -12.51 -0.57
N GLN A 26 3.71 -13.84 -0.62
CA GLN A 26 4.43 -14.51 -1.70
C GLN A 26 3.75 -14.31 -3.06
N PHE A 27 2.42 -14.33 -3.10
CA PHE A 27 1.69 -14.03 -4.33
C PHE A 27 1.99 -12.61 -4.84
N VAL A 28 2.04 -11.61 -3.95
CA VAL A 28 2.40 -10.23 -4.33
C VAL A 28 3.79 -10.20 -4.97
N LEU A 29 4.77 -10.86 -4.34
CA LEU A 29 6.14 -10.93 -4.87
C LEU A 29 6.21 -11.64 -6.23
N SER A 30 5.45 -12.70 -6.41
CA SER A 30 5.42 -13.49 -7.66
C SER A 30 4.93 -12.70 -8.88
N GLN A 31 4.34 -11.53 -8.66
CA GLN A 31 3.85 -10.68 -9.75
C GLN A 31 4.97 -9.94 -10.49
N LEU A 32 6.17 -9.91 -9.92
CA LEU A 32 7.39 -9.46 -10.59
C LEU A 32 8.21 -10.65 -11.07
N SER A 33 8.71 -10.59 -12.29
CA SER A 33 9.61 -11.61 -12.85
C SER A 33 11.04 -11.07 -12.97
N ILE A 34 11.48 -10.30 -11.99
CA ILE A 34 12.85 -9.77 -11.85
C ILE A 34 13.50 -10.39 -10.62
N GLU A 35 14.80 -10.64 -10.68
CA GLU A 35 15.52 -11.32 -9.59
C GLU A 35 15.69 -10.47 -8.34
N SER A 36 15.78 -9.14 -8.50
CA SER A 36 15.94 -8.20 -7.41
C SER A 36 15.00 -7.01 -7.61
N PHE A 37 14.26 -6.63 -6.59
CA PHE A 37 13.24 -5.58 -6.67
C PHE A 37 13.15 -4.76 -5.39
N LYS A 38 12.47 -3.61 -5.48
CA LYS A 38 12.32 -2.67 -4.37
C LYS A 38 10.88 -2.66 -3.89
N ILE A 39 10.68 -2.96 -2.61
CA ILE A 39 9.36 -2.91 -1.95
C ILE A 39 9.31 -1.72 -1.02
N GLY A 40 8.26 -0.90 -1.16
CA GLY A 40 7.93 0.17 -0.23
C GLY A 40 6.71 -0.17 0.61
N PHE A 41 6.76 0.06 1.91
CA PHE A 41 5.63 -0.12 2.83
C PHE A 41 5.09 1.23 3.30
N LEU A 42 3.77 1.38 3.27
CA LEU A 42 3.05 2.55 3.78
C LEU A 42 2.17 2.16 4.97
N PRO A 43 2.61 2.44 6.20
CA PRO A 43 1.86 2.14 7.43
C PRO A 43 0.87 3.24 7.82
N THR A 44 0.51 4.14 6.91
CA THR A 44 -0.28 5.35 7.19
C THR A 44 -1.61 5.07 7.89
N ALA A 45 -2.36 4.06 7.46
CA ALA A 45 -3.66 3.71 8.04
C ALA A 45 -3.56 3.29 9.52
N SER A 46 -2.42 2.76 9.94
CA SER A 46 -2.12 2.43 11.34
C SER A 46 -1.36 3.54 12.08
N LYS A 47 -1.34 4.76 11.55
CA LYS A 47 -0.61 5.92 12.10
C LYS A 47 0.88 5.67 12.25
N ASP A 48 1.48 5.10 11.21
CA ASP A 48 2.90 4.74 11.15
C ASP A 48 3.34 3.83 12.33
N ASN A 49 2.49 2.86 12.68
CA ASN A 49 2.69 1.97 13.81
C ASN A 49 3.97 1.15 13.67
N GLN A 50 4.89 1.28 14.63
CA GLN A 50 6.20 0.64 14.59
C GLN A 50 6.13 -0.89 14.53
N LYS A 51 5.19 -1.51 15.26
CA LYS A 51 5.01 -2.97 15.19
C LYS A 51 4.69 -3.46 13.78
N LYS A 52 3.86 -2.72 13.04
CA LYS A 52 3.52 -3.06 11.65
C LYS A 52 4.73 -2.90 10.72
N ILE A 53 5.55 -1.89 10.95
CA ILE A 53 6.81 -1.69 10.24
C ILE A 53 7.77 -2.85 10.49
N ASP A 54 7.93 -3.26 11.74
CA ASP A 54 8.81 -4.39 12.12
C ASP A 54 8.34 -5.71 11.49
N LEU A 55 7.02 -5.94 11.46
CA LEU A 55 6.43 -7.12 10.79
C LEU A 55 6.69 -7.13 9.29
N PHE A 56 6.66 -5.96 8.64
CA PHE A 56 7.01 -5.84 7.22
C PHE A 56 8.45 -6.28 6.96
N TYR A 57 9.40 -5.72 7.70
CA TYR A 57 10.81 -6.08 7.55
C TYR A 57 11.05 -7.56 7.84
N LYS A 58 10.48 -8.09 8.92
CA LYS A 58 10.59 -9.51 9.29
C LYS A 58 10.05 -10.44 8.21
N ARG A 59 8.88 -10.11 7.60
CA ARG A 59 8.27 -10.95 6.57
C ARG A 59 9.11 -11.04 5.31
N PHE A 60 9.72 -9.94 4.90
CA PHE A 60 10.42 -9.85 3.63
C PHE A 60 11.96 -9.90 3.74
N GLU A 61 12.53 -10.06 4.95
CA GLU A 61 14.00 -10.04 5.16
C GLU A 61 14.79 -11.06 4.33
N ASN A 62 14.18 -12.20 4.02
CA ASN A 62 14.80 -13.26 3.21
C ASN A 62 14.41 -13.19 1.72
N SER A 63 13.63 -12.19 1.32
CA SER A 63 13.35 -11.95 -0.09
C SER A 63 14.54 -11.25 -0.76
N ASN A 64 14.77 -11.51 -2.04
CA ASN A 64 15.82 -10.81 -2.78
C ASN A 64 15.36 -9.39 -3.16
N SER A 65 15.08 -8.56 -2.15
CA SER A 65 14.49 -7.23 -2.33
C SER A 65 15.13 -6.19 -1.42
N GLU A 66 15.16 -4.94 -1.92
CA GLU A 66 15.44 -3.76 -1.11
C GLU A 66 14.15 -3.30 -0.43
N LEU A 67 14.14 -3.32 0.89
CA LEU A 67 12.98 -2.96 1.71
C LEU A 67 13.10 -1.54 2.24
N SER A 68 12.03 -0.79 2.17
CA SER A 68 11.93 0.51 2.84
C SER A 68 10.47 0.84 3.18
N HIS A 69 10.27 1.78 4.08
CA HIS A 69 8.94 2.31 4.42
C HIS A 69 8.96 3.83 4.40
N PHE A 70 7.77 4.44 4.40
CA PHE A 70 7.65 5.89 4.46
C PHE A 70 6.56 6.30 5.45
N ASN A 71 6.93 7.13 6.42
CA ASN A 71 6.07 7.59 7.51
C ASN A 71 5.33 8.88 7.11
N LEU A 72 4.22 8.74 6.40
CA LEU A 72 3.42 9.87 5.91
C LEU A 72 2.72 10.66 7.03
N CYS A 73 2.60 10.12 8.23
CA CYS A 73 2.04 10.84 9.37
C CYS A 73 2.98 11.91 9.93
N SER A 74 4.27 11.80 9.63
CA SER A 74 5.30 12.71 10.14
C SER A 74 6.07 13.47 9.07
N LYS A 75 6.12 12.95 7.83
CA LYS A 75 6.91 13.54 6.75
C LYS A 75 6.26 13.32 5.39
N ILE A 76 6.22 14.36 4.57
CA ILE A 76 5.72 14.31 3.19
C ILE A 76 6.85 14.55 2.18
N GLU A 77 7.81 15.36 2.55
CA GLU A 77 8.94 15.69 1.69
C GLU A 77 9.70 14.45 1.21
N GLY A 78 9.95 14.37 -0.10
CA GLY A 78 10.63 13.23 -0.73
C GLY A 78 9.74 12.02 -1.02
N PHE A 79 8.45 12.05 -0.65
CA PHE A 79 7.54 10.92 -0.85
C PHE A 79 7.41 10.51 -2.33
N ARG A 80 7.25 11.49 -3.24
CA ARG A 80 7.13 11.21 -4.67
C ARG A 80 8.34 10.43 -5.20
N ASP A 81 9.54 10.89 -4.94
CA ASP A 81 10.75 10.26 -5.43
C ASP A 81 10.94 8.87 -4.80
N TRP A 82 10.63 8.74 -3.51
CA TRP A 82 10.65 7.46 -2.82
C TRP A 82 9.67 6.47 -3.44
N LEU A 83 8.40 6.86 -3.63
CA LEU A 83 7.37 5.97 -4.17
C LEU A 83 7.69 5.55 -5.60
N LEU A 84 8.08 6.50 -6.46
CA LEU A 84 8.40 6.22 -7.85
C LEU A 84 9.71 5.43 -8.05
N SER A 85 10.51 5.27 -7.00
CA SER A 85 11.70 4.41 -7.01
C SER A 85 11.41 2.94 -6.75
N LYS A 86 10.16 2.57 -6.42
CA LYS A 86 9.78 1.20 -6.05
C LYS A 86 9.27 0.39 -7.24
N ASP A 87 9.30 -0.92 -7.08
CA ASP A 87 8.66 -1.88 -7.99
C ASP A 87 7.30 -2.34 -7.44
N ILE A 88 7.19 -2.42 -6.11
CA ILE A 88 5.96 -2.74 -5.38
C ILE A 88 5.76 -1.72 -4.26
N ILE A 89 4.53 -1.23 -4.12
CA ILE A 89 4.05 -0.52 -2.94
C ILE A 89 3.05 -1.39 -2.20
N TYR A 90 3.28 -1.59 -0.92
CA TYR A 90 2.38 -2.31 -0.03
C TYR A 90 1.76 -1.33 0.97
N VAL A 91 0.44 -1.17 0.92
CA VAL A 91 -0.31 -0.28 1.83
C VAL A 91 -0.91 -1.11 2.97
N GLY A 92 -0.59 -0.75 4.19
CA GLY A 92 -1.08 -1.44 5.39
C GLY A 92 -2.54 -1.15 5.71
N GLY A 93 -3.13 -2.01 6.55
CA GLY A 93 -4.45 -1.84 7.11
C GLY A 93 -4.49 -0.88 8.30
N GLY A 94 -5.69 -0.48 8.68
CA GLY A 94 -5.97 0.41 9.80
C GLY A 94 -7.17 1.31 9.54
N ASN A 95 -7.09 2.58 9.88
CA ASN A 95 -8.16 3.54 9.66
C ASN A 95 -8.11 4.09 8.23
N THR A 96 -9.04 3.66 7.39
CA THR A 96 -9.13 4.05 5.98
C THR A 96 -9.37 5.55 5.80
N PHE A 97 -10.30 6.12 6.57
CA PHE A 97 -10.63 7.53 6.48
C PHE A 97 -9.42 8.42 6.83
N TYR A 98 -8.75 8.12 7.93
CA TYR A 98 -7.54 8.83 8.35
C TYR A 98 -6.44 8.80 7.28
N MET A 99 -6.19 7.64 6.69
CA MET A 99 -5.20 7.49 5.63
C MET A 99 -5.54 8.33 4.39
N LEU A 100 -6.80 8.24 3.94
CA LEU A 100 -7.25 9.00 2.77
C LEU A 100 -7.23 10.51 3.00
N GLU A 101 -7.55 10.98 4.23
CA GLU A 101 -7.40 12.40 4.58
C GLU A 101 -5.96 12.89 4.45
N ILE A 102 -4.97 12.10 4.92
CA ILE A 102 -3.55 12.46 4.78
C ILE A 102 -3.17 12.54 3.30
N TRP A 103 -3.60 11.57 2.50
CA TRP A 103 -3.28 11.54 1.08
C TRP A 103 -3.90 12.73 0.32
N GLU A 104 -5.15 13.07 0.61
CA GLU A 104 -5.85 14.17 -0.03
C GLU A 104 -5.26 15.53 0.38
N LYS A 105 -5.11 15.78 1.68
CA LYS A 105 -4.56 17.05 2.20
C LYS A 105 -3.17 17.37 1.67
N ASN A 106 -2.38 16.36 1.37
CA ASN A 106 -1.01 16.52 0.89
C ASN A 106 -0.86 16.32 -0.62
N ASN A 107 -1.96 16.25 -1.37
CA ASN A 107 -1.99 16.08 -2.82
C ASN A 107 -1.21 14.85 -3.32
N LEU A 108 -1.27 13.72 -2.56
CA LEU A 108 -0.53 12.50 -2.87
C LEU A 108 -1.25 11.62 -3.88
N ILE A 109 -2.55 11.80 -4.10
CA ILE A 109 -3.37 10.94 -4.97
C ILE A 109 -2.81 10.87 -6.39
N GLU A 110 -2.39 12.01 -6.96
CA GLU A 110 -1.82 12.05 -8.30
C GLU A 110 -0.47 11.32 -8.38
N ILE A 111 0.28 11.24 -7.27
CA ILE A 111 1.54 10.49 -7.21
C ILE A 111 1.26 8.97 -7.31
N PHE A 112 0.21 8.47 -6.64
CA PHE A 112 -0.22 7.07 -6.77
C PHE A 112 -0.69 6.74 -8.19
N LYS A 113 -1.42 7.66 -8.84
CA LYS A 113 -1.82 7.49 -10.25
C LYS A 113 -0.60 7.43 -11.16
N GLU A 114 0.36 8.31 -10.97
CA GLU A 114 1.62 8.30 -11.72
C GLU A 114 2.38 6.98 -11.51
N ALA A 115 2.47 6.49 -10.27
CA ALA A 115 3.10 5.20 -9.97
C ALA A 115 2.41 4.05 -10.70
N HIS A 116 1.07 4.01 -10.66
CA HIS A 116 0.28 3.01 -11.37
C HIS A 116 0.50 3.08 -12.88
N ASP A 117 0.53 4.29 -13.45
CA ASP A 117 0.78 4.50 -14.88
C ASP A 117 2.17 4.06 -15.31
N LYS A 118 3.15 4.16 -14.43
CA LYS A 118 4.52 3.65 -14.64
C LYS A 118 4.67 2.14 -14.45
N GLY A 119 3.59 1.44 -14.10
CA GLY A 119 3.60 -0.02 -13.92
C GLY A 119 4.15 -0.47 -12.56
N ILE A 120 4.26 0.42 -11.58
CA ILE A 120 4.55 0.04 -10.19
C ILE A 120 3.34 -0.74 -9.66
N ILE A 121 3.60 -1.91 -9.08
CA ILE A 121 2.52 -2.73 -8.50
C ILE A 121 2.03 -2.06 -7.22
N LEU A 122 0.75 -1.75 -7.18
CA LEU A 122 0.09 -1.25 -5.98
C LEU A 122 -0.61 -2.40 -5.28
N SER A 123 -0.28 -2.63 -4.04
CA SER A 123 -0.89 -3.70 -3.25
C SER A 123 -1.26 -3.21 -1.86
N GLY A 124 -2.08 -3.95 -1.18
CA GLY A 124 -2.40 -3.63 0.20
C GLY A 124 -3.47 -4.51 0.80
N VAL A 125 -3.57 -4.43 2.13
CA VAL A 125 -4.47 -5.22 2.94
C VAL A 125 -5.49 -4.34 3.66
N SER A 126 -6.75 -4.78 3.74
CA SER A 126 -7.83 -4.06 4.46
C SER A 126 -7.98 -2.62 3.95
N ALA A 127 -7.68 -1.59 4.73
CA ALA A 127 -7.67 -0.20 4.27
C ALA A 127 -6.82 -0.02 2.99
N GLY A 128 -5.66 -0.67 2.93
CA GLY A 128 -4.80 -0.68 1.75
C GLY A 128 -5.33 -1.50 0.57
N ALA A 129 -6.34 -2.35 0.79
CA ALA A 129 -7.02 -3.08 -0.28
C ALA A 129 -8.11 -2.24 -0.93
N VAL A 130 -8.84 -1.46 -0.13
CA VAL A 130 -10.04 -0.74 -0.60
C VAL A 130 -9.76 0.67 -1.10
N CYS A 131 -8.66 1.28 -0.71
CA CYS A 131 -8.34 2.67 -1.04
C CYS A 131 -8.25 2.96 -2.56
N TRP A 132 -8.03 1.95 -3.38
CA TRP A 132 -7.87 2.06 -4.84
C TRP A 132 -9.17 2.30 -5.60
N PHE A 133 -10.31 1.95 -5.00
CA PHE A 133 -11.63 2.07 -5.63
C PHE A 133 -12.16 3.51 -5.61
N ASP A 134 -13.16 3.80 -6.44
CA ASP A 134 -13.84 5.11 -6.42
C ASP A 134 -14.67 5.27 -5.14
N TRP A 135 -15.52 4.27 -4.84
CA TRP A 135 -16.34 4.26 -3.63
C TRP A 135 -16.12 3.01 -2.80
N ILE A 136 -16.08 3.19 -1.50
CA ILE A 136 -15.88 2.13 -0.51
C ILE A 136 -16.85 2.29 0.65
N LEU A 137 -17.18 1.19 1.33
CA LEU A 137 -17.89 1.21 2.60
C LEU A 137 -16.89 0.94 3.73
N SER A 138 -16.87 1.81 4.73
CA SER A 138 -15.93 1.72 5.85
C SER A 138 -16.59 2.21 7.15
N ASP A 139 -16.25 1.58 8.26
CA ASP A 139 -16.60 1.99 9.62
C ASP A 139 -15.57 2.97 10.25
N SER A 140 -14.54 3.32 9.52
CA SER A 140 -13.42 4.14 10.03
C SER A 140 -13.78 5.59 10.41
N LYS A 141 -14.99 6.05 10.09
CA LYS A 141 -15.54 7.36 10.52
C LYS A 141 -16.30 7.29 11.86
N GLY A 142 -16.34 6.15 12.54
CA GLY A 142 -17.07 5.98 13.78
C GLY A 142 -18.11 4.85 13.71
N SER A 143 -19.33 5.05 14.20
CA SER A 143 -20.34 4.00 14.23
C SER A 143 -20.91 3.66 12.86
N GLY A 144 -20.86 2.38 12.48
CA GLY A 144 -21.46 1.82 11.29
C GLY A 144 -20.71 2.12 9.99
N LEU A 145 -21.08 1.38 8.96
CA LEU A 145 -20.51 1.53 7.63
C LEU A 145 -20.97 2.84 6.98
N LYS A 146 -20.03 3.60 6.46
CA LYS A 146 -20.30 4.85 5.72
C LYS A 146 -19.56 4.85 4.39
N PRO A 147 -20.14 5.46 3.34
CA PRO A 147 -19.46 5.63 2.07
C PRO A 147 -18.27 6.59 2.23
N LEU A 148 -17.15 6.20 1.66
CA LEU A 148 -15.96 7.02 1.51
C LEU A 148 -15.55 7.03 0.04
N ARG A 149 -14.95 8.11 -0.41
CA ARG A 149 -14.23 8.12 -1.68
C ARG A 149 -12.81 7.60 -1.48
N GLY A 150 -12.44 6.62 -2.30
CA GLY A 150 -11.05 6.22 -2.48
C GLY A 150 -10.37 7.07 -3.55
N ILE A 151 -9.26 6.58 -4.08
CA ILE A 151 -8.46 7.36 -5.04
C ILE A 151 -8.80 7.09 -6.51
N ASN A 152 -9.82 6.30 -6.77
CA ASN A 152 -10.37 6.04 -8.11
C ASN A 152 -9.34 5.57 -9.15
N LEU A 153 -8.55 4.56 -8.80
CA LEU A 153 -7.75 3.79 -9.77
C LEU A 153 -8.52 2.60 -10.34
N ILE A 154 -9.53 2.13 -9.62
CA ILE A 154 -10.47 1.07 -10.00
C ILE A 154 -11.88 1.63 -9.86
N SER A 155 -12.65 1.58 -10.94
CA SER A 155 -14.06 1.97 -11.00
C SER A 155 -15.00 0.78 -10.72
#